data_51d5060041c5d4057c03b210911cf4f5
#
_entry.id   51d5060041c5d4057c03b210911cf4f5
#
_cell.length_a   1.000
_cell.length_b   1.000
_cell.length_c   1.000
_cell.angle_alpha   90.00
_cell.angle_beta   90.00
_cell.angle_gamma   90.00
#
_symmetry.space_group_name_H-M   'P 1'
#
loop_
_entity.id
_entity.type
_entity.pdbx_description
1 polymer ?
#
loop_
_entity_poly.entity_id
_entity_poly.type
_entity_poly.pdbx_seq_one_letter_code
_entity_poly.pdbx_strand_id
1 'polypeptide(L)'
;MGRTYQFDCPHCQYHARISGGADEGIHCAVQTMVCLDCRQLFDIVTRVRKLPETAPDKPRPVRLLAEDPIPPVLLRDSAVAQLRFPPKPTIPARPLVWDRPQAACPADARHRIQAWNDPGRCPRCGCYLERNGFPFRRWE
;
A
#
# COMPACT_ATOMS: atom_id res chain seq x y z
N MET A 1 3.00 -7.23 -2.59
CA MET A 1 1.79 -7.32 -1.73
C MET A 1 2.20 -7.26 -0.27
N GLY A 2 1.91 -6.16 0.39
CA GLY A 2 2.23 -5.98 1.81
C GLY A 2 1.20 -6.66 2.72
N ARG A 3 1.60 -6.98 3.93
CA ARG A 3 0.76 -7.67 4.93
C ARG A 3 0.86 -6.99 6.28
N THR A 4 -0.25 -6.91 6.98
CA THR A 4 -0.31 -6.45 8.36
C THR A 4 -0.74 -7.63 9.23
N TYR A 5 -0.07 -7.83 10.34
CA TYR A 5 -0.36 -8.87 11.31
C TYR A 5 -0.77 -8.25 12.64
N GLN A 6 -1.48 -9.03 13.44
CA GLN A 6 -1.69 -8.69 14.84
C GLN A 6 -0.57 -9.31 15.66
N PHE A 7 0.02 -8.49 16.52
CA PHE A 7 1.02 -8.87 17.50
C PHE A 7 0.44 -8.65 18.89
N ASP A 8 0.60 -9.65 19.74
CA ASP A 8 0.06 -9.63 21.10
C ASP A 8 1.19 -9.90 22.10
N CYS A 9 1.20 -9.18 23.21
CA CYS A 9 2.12 -9.42 24.30
C CYS A 9 1.47 -10.30 25.36
N PRO A 10 1.96 -11.51 25.59
CA PRO A 10 1.37 -12.42 26.59
C PRO A 10 1.51 -11.91 28.03
N HIS A 11 2.45 -11.00 28.28
CA HIS A 11 2.72 -10.51 29.62
C HIS A 11 1.91 -9.27 30.01
N CYS A 12 1.87 -8.22 29.15
CA CYS A 12 1.24 -6.94 29.51
C CYS A 12 -0.03 -6.62 28.68
N GLN A 13 -0.50 -7.57 27.88
CA GLN A 13 -1.69 -7.43 27.04
C GLN A 13 -1.61 -6.29 26.00
N TYR A 14 -0.38 -5.80 25.73
CA TYR A 14 -0.17 -4.87 24.65
C TYR A 14 -0.43 -5.56 23.31
N HIS A 15 -1.14 -4.90 22.43
CA HIS A 15 -1.40 -5.38 21.07
C HIS A 15 -1.09 -4.30 20.05
N ALA A 16 -0.62 -4.71 18.88
CA ALA A 16 -0.33 -3.83 17.75
C ALA A 16 -0.69 -4.52 16.43
N ARG A 17 -1.12 -3.73 15.46
CA ARG A 17 -1.39 -4.18 14.09
C ARG A 17 -0.38 -3.54 13.16
N ILE A 18 0.62 -4.30 12.78
CA ILE A 18 1.82 -3.84 12.07
C ILE A 18 2.28 -4.88 11.06
N SER A 19 3.13 -4.48 10.13
CA SER A 19 3.75 -5.41 9.17
C SER A 19 4.77 -6.35 9.81
N GLY A 20 5.39 -5.94 10.91
CA GLY A 20 6.38 -6.76 11.61
C GLY A 20 7.81 -6.55 11.12
N GLY A 21 8.07 -5.48 10.39
CA GLY A 21 9.37 -5.15 9.84
C GLY A 21 9.26 -4.33 8.56
N ALA A 22 10.23 -4.51 7.68
CA ALA A 22 10.16 -3.95 6.33
C ALA A 22 9.23 -4.80 5.46
N ASP A 23 8.27 -4.14 4.81
CA ASP A 23 7.37 -4.80 3.87
C ASP A 23 7.10 -3.88 2.67
N GLU A 24 6.84 -4.47 1.50
CA GLU A 24 6.69 -3.73 0.26
C GLU A 24 5.45 -4.19 -0.52
N GLY A 25 4.58 -3.23 -0.80
CA GLY A 25 3.48 -3.37 -1.75
C GLY A 25 3.81 -2.78 -3.12
N ILE A 26 2.81 -2.76 -3.99
CA ILE A 26 2.95 -2.21 -5.35
C ILE A 26 3.15 -0.69 -5.31
N HIS A 27 2.45 -0.01 -4.43
CA HIS A 27 2.39 1.45 -4.38
C HIS A 27 3.24 2.08 -3.28
N CYS A 28 3.53 1.33 -2.22
CA CYS A 28 4.31 1.84 -1.11
C CYS A 28 5.14 0.75 -0.45
N ALA A 29 6.19 1.17 0.27
CA ALA A 29 6.93 0.33 1.18
C ALA A 29 6.79 0.91 2.59
N VAL A 30 6.71 0.03 3.57
CA VAL A 30 6.58 0.39 4.98
C VAL A 30 7.71 -0.23 5.80
N GLN A 31 7.97 0.33 6.96
CA GLN A 31 8.83 -0.22 7.99
C GLN A 31 8.13 -0.08 9.34
N THR A 32 8.08 -1.16 10.08
CA THR A 32 7.62 -1.09 11.46
C THR A 32 8.66 -0.36 12.32
N MET A 33 8.19 0.62 13.07
CA MET A 33 9.00 1.41 13.99
C MET A 33 8.46 1.30 15.42
N VAL A 34 9.35 1.42 16.37
CA VAL A 34 9.01 1.63 17.77
C VAL A 34 9.29 3.08 18.14
N CYS A 35 8.32 3.75 18.76
CA CYS A 35 8.56 5.00 19.44
C CYS A 35 8.97 4.74 20.89
N LEU A 36 10.17 5.17 21.26
CA LEU A 36 10.70 4.96 22.62
C LEU A 36 9.96 5.82 23.66
N ASP A 37 9.48 6.98 23.24
CA ASP A 37 8.79 7.92 24.12
C ASP A 37 7.31 7.54 24.33
N CYS A 38 6.60 7.16 23.25
CA CYS A 38 5.21 6.70 23.33
C CYS A 38 5.07 5.24 23.77
N ARG A 39 6.14 4.44 23.69
CA ARG A 39 6.13 2.99 23.92
C ARG A 39 5.09 2.26 23.06
N GLN A 40 5.06 2.61 21.78
CA GLN A 40 4.12 2.06 20.79
C GLN A 40 4.82 1.66 19.51
N LEU A 41 4.27 0.64 18.84
CA LEU A 41 4.66 0.21 17.50
C LEU A 41 3.70 0.74 16.48
N PHE A 42 4.23 1.13 15.32
CA PHE A 42 3.46 1.58 14.16
C PHE A 42 4.24 1.38 12.87
N ASP A 43 3.54 1.27 11.77
CA ASP A 43 4.14 1.23 10.45
C ASP A 43 4.30 2.64 9.89
N ILE A 44 5.49 2.93 9.37
CA ILE A 44 5.77 4.17 8.64
C ILE A 44 5.96 3.83 7.17
N VAL A 45 5.38 4.66 6.32
CA VAL A 45 5.66 4.62 4.88
C VAL A 45 7.06 5.18 4.63
N THR A 46 7.96 4.32 4.15
CA THR A 46 9.36 4.69 3.85
C THR A 46 9.57 5.08 2.41
N ARG A 47 8.73 4.57 1.51
CA ARG A 47 8.77 4.89 0.08
C ARG A 47 7.35 4.85 -0.50
N VAL A 48 7.05 5.79 -1.38
CA VAL A 48 5.78 5.83 -2.13
C VAL A 48 6.08 5.94 -3.62
N ARG A 49 5.39 5.17 -4.43
CA ARG A 49 5.43 5.33 -5.89
C ARG A 49 4.55 6.49 -6.31
N LYS A 50 5.16 7.49 -6.90
CA LYS A 50 4.45 8.62 -7.50
C LYS A 50 4.63 8.59 -9.01
N LEU A 51 3.61 9.00 -9.74
CA LEU A 51 3.79 9.42 -11.12
C LEU A 51 4.65 10.67 -11.12
N PRO A 52 5.66 10.79 -12.01
CA PRO A 52 6.42 12.02 -12.14
C PRO A 52 5.44 13.16 -12.39
N GLU A 53 5.52 14.23 -11.61
CA GLU A 53 4.78 15.46 -11.83
C GLU A 53 5.20 15.99 -13.20
N THR A 54 4.39 15.70 -14.20
CA THR A 54 4.47 16.45 -15.44
C THR A 54 3.90 17.82 -15.14
N ALA A 55 4.61 18.86 -15.53
CA ALA A 55 4.07 20.22 -15.65
C ALA A 55 2.62 20.14 -16.17
N PRO A 56 1.71 21.01 -15.66
CA PRO A 56 0.28 20.86 -15.90
C PRO A 56 0.01 20.86 -17.40
N ASP A 57 -0.07 19.66 -17.94
CA ASP A 57 -0.59 19.46 -19.27
C ASP A 57 -2.08 19.83 -19.13
N LYS A 58 -2.47 20.91 -19.80
CA LYS A 58 -3.86 21.39 -19.81
C LYS A 58 -4.76 20.17 -19.93
N PRO A 59 -5.79 20.03 -19.09
CA PRO A 59 -6.69 18.90 -19.15
C PRO A 59 -7.27 18.87 -20.57
N ARG A 60 -6.83 17.92 -21.38
CA ARG A 60 -7.49 17.64 -22.64
C ARG A 60 -8.90 17.21 -22.30
N PRO A 61 -9.93 17.90 -22.82
CA PRO A 61 -11.28 17.44 -22.60
C PRO A 61 -11.35 16.00 -23.10
N VAL A 62 -11.60 15.07 -22.19
CA VAL A 62 -11.96 13.70 -22.54
C VAL A 62 -13.28 13.85 -23.25
N ARG A 63 -13.26 13.78 -24.57
CA ARG A 63 -14.46 13.65 -25.35
C ARG A 63 -15.04 12.30 -24.97
N LEU A 64 -16.02 12.32 -24.08
CA LEU A 64 -16.89 11.18 -23.87
C LEU A 64 -17.50 10.93 -25.25
N LEU A 65 -17.04 9.87 -25.91
CA LEU A 65 -17.70 9.35 -27.09
C LEU A 65 -19.11 9.03 -26.61
N ALA A 66 -20.06 9.79 -27.16
CA ALA A 66 -21.47 9.53 -26.97
C ALA A 66 -21.67 8.02 -27.20
N GLU A 67 -22.32 7.37 -26.25
CA GLU A 67 -22.73 5.97 -26.38
C GLU A 67 -23.63 5.89 -27.62
N ASP A 68 -23.07 5.44 -28.73
CA ASP A 68 -23.86 5.05 -29.87
C ASP A 68 -24.75 3.90 -29.39
N PRO A 69 -26.09 4.01 -29.56
CA PRO A 69 -27.01 2.95 -29.13
C PRO A 69 -26.67 1.69 -29.92
N ILE A 70 -26.29 0.63 -29.20
CA ILE A 70 -26.02 -0.69 -29.76
C ILE A 70 -27.29 -1.15 -30.49
N PRO A 71 -27.24 -1.35 -31.81
CA PRO A 71 -28.43 -1.83 -32.52
C PRO A 71 -28.78 -3.25 -32.05
N PRO A 72 -30.07 -3.57 -31.81
CA PRO A 72 -30.53 -4.82 -31.18
C PRO A 72 -30.41 -6.07 -32.07
N VAL A 73 -29.63 -6.07 -33.14
CA VAL A 73 -29.68 -7.13 -34.18
C VAL A 73 -28.50 -8.13 -34.13
N LEU A 74 -27.59 -8.07 -33.16
CA LEU A 74 -26.41 -8.94 -33.16
C LEU A 74 -26.39 -10.00 -32.05
N LEU A 75 -27.57 -10.58 -31.74
CA LEU A 75 -27.66 -11.81 -30.93
C LEU A 75 -27.97 -13.03 -31.82
N ARG A 76 -27.26 -13.21 -32.90
CA ARG A 76 -27.27 -14.46 -33.65
C ARG A 76 -25.86 -14.91 -33.95
N ASP A 77 -25.54 -16.00 -33.30
CA ASP A 77 -24.60 -17.06 -33.66
C ASP A 77 -23.41 -16.71 -34.57
N SER A 78 -22.23 -16.99 -34.11
CA SER A 78 -20.95 -17.09 -34.83
C SER A 78 -20.09 -15.82 -34.97
N ALA A 79 -20.49 -14.66 -34.50
CA ALA A 79 -19.67 -13.42 -34.62
C ALA A 79 -18.67 -13.21 -33.47
N VAL A 80 -18.70 -14.03 -32.41
CA VAL A 80 -17.80 -13.87 -31.25
C VAL A 80 -16.34 -14.14 -31.59
N ALA A 81 -16.09 -14.94 -32.63
CA ALA A 81 -14.73 -15.26 -33.07
C ALA A 81 -14.03 -14.14 -33.87
N GLN A 82 -14.75 -13.09 -34.25
CA GLN A 82 -14.22 -11.96 -35.04
C GLN A 82 -14.16 -10.64 -34.28
N LEU A 83 -14.43 -10.63 -32.97
CA LEU A 83 -14.15 -9.48 -32.14
C LEU A 83 -12.62 -9.32 -32.02
N ARG A 84 -12.04 -8.66 -33.03
CA ARG A 84 -10.71 -8.09 -32.91
C ARG A 84 -10.83 -7.02 -31.83
N PHE A 85 -10.47 -7.36 -30.60
CA PHE A 85 -10.27 -6.36 -29.58
C PHE A 85 -9.29 -5.33 -30.14
N PRO A 86 -9.63 -4.06 -30.16
CA PRO A 86 -8.65 -3.04 -30.54
C PRO A 86 -7.41 -3.25 -29.69
N PRO A 87 -6.20 -3.10 -30.24
CA PRO A 87 -4.98 -3.25 -29.47
C PRO A 87 -5.13 -2.33 -28.25
N LYS A 88 -4.96 -2.88 -27.06
CA LYS A 88 -4.99 -2.09 -25.81
C LYS A 88 -4.13 -0.86 -26.05
N PRO A 89 -4.66 0.37 -25.84
CA PRO A 89 -3.86 1.56 -26.00
C PRO A 89 -2.60 1.35 -25.15
N THR A 90 -1.45 1.29 -25.78
CA THR A 90 -0.17 1.20 -25.11
C THR A 90 0.05 2.56 -24.48
N ILE A 91 -0.53 2.77 -23.30
CA ILE A 91 -0.20 3.93 -22.49
C ILE A 91 1.29 3.80 -22.22
N PRO A 92 2.12 4.73 -22.70
CA PRO A 92 3.55 4.67 -22.41
C PRO A 92 3.69 4.58 -20.91
N ALA A 93 4.26 3.47 -20.43
CA ALA A 93 4.47 3.25 -19.01
C ALA A 93 5.44 4.34 -18.52
N ARG A 94 4.89 5.41 -17.97
CA ARG A 94 5.69 6.46 -17.34
C ARG A 94 6.41 5.80 -16.17
N PRO A 95 7.74 5.91 -16.08
CA PRO A 95 8.47 5.31 -15.00
C PRO A 95 7.97 5.91 -13.68
N LEU A 96 7.46 5.04 -12.80
CA LEU A 96 7.07 5.44 -11.45
C LEU A 96 8.34 5.78 -10.67
N VAL A 97 8.35 6.94 -10.05
CA VAL A 97 9.46 7.39 -9.20
C VAL A 97 9.14 7.10 -7.74
N TRP A 98 10.12 6.60 -7.01
CA TRP A 98 10.02 6.41 -5.59
C TRP A 98 10.32 7.72 -4.85
N ASP A 99 9.35 8.23 -4.10
CA ASP A 99 9.53 9.30 -3.12
C ASP A 99 9.77 8.70 -1.73
N ARG A 100 10.61 9.35 -0.93
CA ARG A 100 10.97 8.91 0.42
C ARG A 100 10.49 9.94 1.43
N PRO A 101 9.29 9.75 2.02
CA PRO A 101 8.84 10.63 3.09
C PRO A 101 9.73 10.48 4.32
N GLN A 102 9.85 11.57 5.07
CA GLN A 102 10.61 11.56 6.32
C GLN A 102 9.88 10.73 7.38
N ALA A 103 10.58 9.76 7.95
CA ALA A 103 10.06 8.95 9.03
C ALA A 103 9.95 9.78 10.32
N ALA A 104 8.76 9.81 10.94
CA ALA A 104 8.53 10.50 12.20
C ALA A 104 7.46 9.78 13.02
N CYS A 105 7.46 9.99 14.34
CA CYS A 105 6.41 9.49 15.20
C CYS A 105 5.08 10.20 14.88
N PRO A 106 3.95 9.48 14.76
CA PRO A 106 2.65 10.09 14.48
C PRO A 106 2.16 11.04 15.58
N ALA A 107 2.61 10.86 16.82
CA ALA A 107 2.20 11.71 17.95
C ALA A 107 3.02 13.01 18.03
N ASP A 108 4.34 12.94 17.84
CA ASP A 108 5.24 14.10 17.82
C ASP A 108 6.50 13.76 17.02
N ALA A 109 6.81 14.60 16.04
CA ALA A 109 7.98 14.41 15.17
C ALA A 109 9.34 14.45 15.91
N ARG A 110 9.37 14.99 17.13
CA ARG A 110 10.58 15.04 17.97
C ARG A 110 10.83 13.77 18.77
N HIS A 111 9.85 12.87 18.83
CA HIS A 111 10.01 11.61 19.52
C HIS A 111 11.05 10.73 18.82
N ARG A 112 11.83 10.01 19.63
CA ARG A 112 12.83 9.08 19.15
C ARG A 112 12.17 7.81 18.63
N ILE A 113 12.39 7.50 17.37
CA ILE A 113 11.89 6.28 16.74
C ILE A 113 13.05 5.39 16.33
N GLN A 114 12.81 4.09 16.36
CA GLN A 114 13.80 3.07 15.99
C GLN A 114 13.13 1.97 15.17
N ALA A 115 13.83 1.40 14.21
CA ALA A 115 13.34 0.26 13.45
C ALA A 115 13.08 -0.93 14.37
N TRP A 116 11.94 -1.59 14.16
CA TRP A 116 11.55 -2.78 14.86
C TRP A 116 11.27 -3.91 13.87
N ASN A 117 11.70 -5.13 14.19
CA ASN A 117 11.51 -6.30 13.33
C ASN A 117 11.02 -7.48 14.16
N ASP A 118 10.23 -8.35 13.55
CA ASP A 118 9.80 -9.63 14.08
C ASP A 118 10.94 -10.68 13.92
N PRO A 119 11.30 -11.45 14.95
CA PRO A 119 10.81 -11.42 16.32
C PRO A 119 11.36 -10.24 17.12
N GLY A 120 10.49 -9.49 17.77
CA GLY A 120 10.86 -8.28 18.48
C GLY A 120 10.21 -8.14 19.85
N ARG A 121 10.76 -7.22 20.65
CA ARG A 121 10.33 -7.00 22.03
C ARG A 121 9.17 -6.02 22.11
N CYS A 122 8.28 -6.26 23.06
CA CYS A 122 7.21 -5.36 23.42
C CYS A 122 7.78 -4.03 23.94
N PRO A 123 7.33 -2.87 23.42
CA PRO A 123 7.83 -1.57 23.84
C PRO A 123 7.43 -1.20 25.27
N ARG A 124 6.47 -1.90 25.88
CA ARG A 124 6.00 -1.64 27.23
C ARG A 124 6.70 -2.44 28.31
N CYS A 125 6.85 -3.75 28.11
CA CYS A 125 7.40 -4.66 29.15
C CYS A 125 8.69 -5.37 28.74
N GLY A 126 9.12 -5.28 27.47
CA GLY A 126 10.34 -5.90 26.98
C GLY A 126 10.25 -7.40 26.67
N CYS A 127 9.11 -8.07 26.93
CA CYS A 127 8.88 -9.45 26.53
C CYS A 127 8.73 -9.56 25.02
N TYR A 128 8.99 -10.72 24.44
CA TYR A 128 8.76 -10.92 23.02
C TYR A 128 7.27 -10.88 22.68
N LEU A 129 6.97 -10.26 21.56
CA LEU A 129 5.61 -10.25 21.01
C LEU A 129 5.35 -11.54 20.22
N GLU A 130 4.14 -12.03 20.31
CA GLU A 130 3.65 -13.16 19.55
C GLU A 130 2.86 -12.66 18.34
N ARG A 131 3.23 -13.16 17.17
CA ARG A 131 2.55 -12.82 15.92
C ARG A 131 1.41 -13.81 15.66
N ASN A 132 0.21 -13.31 15.37
CA ASN A 132 -0.86 -14.15 14.85
C ASN A 132 -0.44 -14.74 13.49
N GLY A 133 -0.66 -16.04 13.30
CA GLY A 133 -0.27 -16.76 12.09
C GLY A 133 -0.96 -16.29 10.80
N PHE A 134 -2.11 -15.63 10.92
CA PHE A 134 -2.85 -15.11 9.77
C PHE A 134 -2.69 -13.60 9.64
N PRO A 135 -2.50 -13.07 8.39
CA PRO A 135 -2.46 -11.64 8.19
C PRO A 135 -3.83 -11.02 8.49
N PHE A 136 -3.83 -9.97 9.31
CA PHE A 136 -5.03 -9.18 9.60
C PHE A 136 -5.53 -8.42 8.36
N ARG A 137 -4.60 -7.91 7.56
CA ARG A 137 -4.87 -7.16 6.34
C ARG A 137 -3.77 -7.39 5.30
N ARG A 138 -4.16 -7.43 4.03
CA ARG A 138 -3.26 -7.33 2.87
C ARG A 138 -3.45 -5.97 2.23
N TRP A 139 -2.37 -5.37 1.73
CA TRP A 139 -2.38 -4.05 1.08
C TRP A 139 -1.40 -4.02 -0.10
N GLU A 140 -1.59 -3.06 -1.00
CA GLU A 140 -0.78 -2.91 -2.21
C GLU A 140 -0.12 -1.52 -2.32
#